data_51dc351b8dbfdd5d493bf16e6404704d
#
_entry.id   51dc351b8dbfdd5d493bf16e6404704d
#
_cell.length_a   1.000
_cell.length_b   1.000
_cell.length_c   1.000
_cell.angle_alpha   90.00
_cell.angle_beta   90.00
_cell.angle_gamma   90.00
#
_symmetry.space_group_name_H-M   'P 1'
#
loop_
_entity.id
_entity.type
_entity.pdbx_description
1 polymer ?
#
loop_
_entity_poly.entity_id
_entity_poly.type
_entity_poly.pdbx_seq_one_letter_code
_entity_poly.pdbx_strand_id
1 'polypeptide(L)'
;MKTQTSRRDFLRISSQSAFILALGFSSKGETHSTLQKFTTTAAGIEINPYIIINESGKVTIFNPRPDMGQGTYQALPMLIAEELDINLDQVEIQMTDGSDRFGSQLSGGSSSVRTRWIPMRTAGAAVREMLVKAAANRWKVDPSLCSTNNGLVINKQTKAQLSYGELVADASQLPVPQKPKLKPFTEFNQIGKPSK
;
A
#
# COMPACT_ATOMS: atom_id res chain seq x y z
N MET A 1 -33.45 22.35 35.66
CA MET A 1 -33.90 20.92 35.81
C MET A 1 -32.88 20.03 35.09
N LYS A 2 -32.08 19.26 35.82
CA LYS A 2 -31.19 18.25 35.23
C LYS A 2 -31.97 16.98 35.03
N THR A 3 -32.30 16.60 33.83
CA THR A 3 -32.88 15.32 33.48
C THR A 3 -31.82 14.23 33.64
N GLN A 4 -31.92 13.41 34.69
CA GLN A 4 -31.08 12.21 34.84
C GLN A 4 -31.62 11.14 33.89
N THR A 5 -30.84 10.86 32.84
CA THR A 5 -31.12 9.75 31.92
C THR A 5 -30.86 8.42 32.67
N SER A 6 -31.86 7.54 32.77
CA SER A 6 -31.68 6.24 33.42
C SER A 6 -30.80 5.30 32.55
N ARG A 7 -30.14 4.31 33.19
CA ARG A 7 -29.36 3.28 32.48
C ARG A 7 -30.18 2.56 31.41
N ARG A 8 -31.48 2.41 31.67
CA ARG A 8 -32.45 1.75 30.77
C ARG A 8 -32.74 2.61 29.54
N ASP A 9 -32.83 3.95 29.69
CA ASP A 9 -33.01 4.89 28.57
C ASP A 9 -31.79 4.99 27.72
N PHE A 10 -30.59 4.94 28.33
CA PHE A 10 -29.32 4.90 27.61
C PHE A 10 -29.20 3.66 26.71
N LEU A 11 -29.52 2.48 27.24
CA LEU A 11 -29.49 1.24 26.46
C LEU A 11 -30.53 1.21 25.33
N ARG A 12 -31.69 1.83 25.55
CA ARG A 12 -32.76 1.93 24.56
C ARG A 12 -32.39 2.83 23.41
N ILE A 13 -31.72 3.95 23.68
CA ILE A 13 -31.25 4.91 22.69
C ILE A 13 -30.07 4.29 21.88
N SER A 14 -29.13 3.61 22.54
CA SER A 14 -28.00 2.97 21.87
C SER A 14 -28.42 1.78 20.99
N SER A 15 -29.44 1.02 21.38
CA SER A 15 -29.96 -0.08 20.54
C SER A 15 -30.69 0.43 19.29
N GLN A 16 -31.38 1.57 19.37
CA GLN A 16 -32.01 2.20 18.20
C GLN A 16 -31.00 2.78 17.23
N SER A 17 -29.89 3.35 17.73
CA SER A 17 -28.82 3.87 16.88
C SER A 17 -28.08 2.75 16.17
N ALA A 18 -27.86 1.58 16.79
CA ALA A 18 -27.26 0.41 16.15
C ALA A 18 -28.17 -0.18 15.05
N PHE A 19 -29.48 -0.12 15.22
CA PHE A 19 -30.44 -0.63 14.22
C PHE A 19 -30.52 0.28 12.98
N ILE A 20 -30.39 1.59 13.14
CA ILE A 20 -30.35 2.56 12.03
C ILE A 20 -29.07 2.40 11.20
N LEU A 21 -27.93 2.11 11.83
CA LEU A 21 -26.68 1.80 11.12
C LEU A 21 -26.73 0.47 10.34
N ALA A 22 -27.48 -0.52 10.84
CA ALA A 22 -27.63 -1.81 10.16
C ALA A 22 -28.55 -1.77 8.92
N LEU A 23 -29.51 -0.84 8.87
CA LEU A 23 -30.43 -0.69 7.75
C LEU A 23 -29.89 0.20 6.63
N GLY A 24 -28.78 0.92 6.85
CA GLY A 24 -28.16 1.81 5.85
C GLY A 24 -27.30 1.08 4.81
N PHE A 25 -27.07 -0.22 4.93
CA PHE A 25 -26.22 -1.01 4.02
C PHE A 25 -27.00 -1.91 3.06
N SER A 26 -28.20 -1.51 2.63
CA SER A 26 -28.90 -2.17 1.53
C SER A 26 -29.09 -1.19 0.38
N SER A 27 -28.06 -0.91 -0.36
CA SER A 27 -28.19 -0.32 -1.70
C SER A 27 -27.32 -1.08 -2.69
N LYS A 28 -28.03 -1.78 -3.57
CA LYS A 28 -27.71 -2.19 -4.95
C LYS A 28 -26.26 -1.97 -5.39
N GLY A 29 -25.63 -3.09 -5.76
CA GLY A 29 -24.37 -3.11 -6.46
C GLY A 29 -24.43 -2.32 -7.75
N GLU A 30 -23.91 -1.11 -7.73
CA GLU A 30 -23.35 -0.48 -8.89
C GLU A 30 -21.85 -0.74 -8.85
N THR A 31 -21.39 -1.57 -9.76
CA THR A 31 -19.99 -1.73 -10.07
C THR A 31 -19.49 -0.42 -10.69
N HIS A 32 -19.25 0.57 -9.85
CA HIS A 32 -18.43 1.69 -10.24
C HIS A 32 -16.99 1.18 -10.35
N SER A 33 -16.56 0.91 -11.56
CA SER A 33 -15.16 0.97 -11.94
C SER A 33 -14.69 2.41 -11.70
N THR A 34 -14.46 2.75 -10.44
CA THR A 34 -13.86 4.01 -10.07
C THR A 34 -12.40 3.91 -10.51
N LEU A 35 -12.09 4.53 -11.65
CA LEU A 35 -10.72 4.88 -11.98
C LEU A 35 -10.20 5.66 -10.77
N GLN A 36 -9.40 5.02 -9.93
CA GLN A 36 -8.74 5.70 -8.82
C GLN A 36 -7.85 6.77 -9.44
N LYS A 37 -8.27 8.04 -9.34
CA LYS A 37 -7.41 9.16 -9.72
C LYS A 37 -6.28 9.19 -8.70
N PHE A 38 -5.09 8.91 -9.15
CA PHE A 38 -3.88 9.06 -8.35
C PHE A 38 -3.67 10.54 -8.02
N THR A 39 -3.31 10.81 -6.79
CA THR A 39 -3.07 12.18 -6.33
C THR A 39 -1.61 12.53 -6.56
N THR A 40 -1.36 13.58 -7.33
CA THR A 40 -0.03 14.18 -7.41
C THR A 40 0.15 15.10 -6.22
N THR A 41 1.17 14.85 -5.42
CA THR A 41 1.55 15.66 -4.27
C THR A 41 2.90 16.34 -4.51
N ALA A 42 3.29 17.30 -3.67
CA ALA A 42 4.63 17.88 -3.72
C ALA A 42 5.77 16.85 -3.53
N ALA A 43 5.46 15.70 -2.90
CA ALA A 43 6.40 14.60 -2.67
C ALA A 43 6.50 13.63 -3.85
N GLY A 44 5.55 13.64 -4.80
CA GLY A 44 5.49 12.71 -5.92
C GLY A 44 4.08 12.23 -6.25
N ILE A 45 3.98 11.13 -6.99
CA ILE A 45 2.71 10.51 -7.37
C ILE A 45 2.36 9.42 -6.35
N GLU A 46 1.21 9.57 -5.70
CA GLU A 46 0.65 8.57 -4.79
C GLU A 46 -0.05 7.48 -5.60
N ILE A 47 0.53 6.27 -5.65
CA ILE A 47 -0.04 5.13 -6.39
C ILE A 47 -1.03 4.35 -5.52
N ASN A 48 -0.84 4.35 -4.21
CA ASN A 48 -1.79 3.85 -3.21
C ASN A 48 -1.53 4.58 -1.87
N PRO A 49 -2.38 4.43 -0.85
CA PRO A 49 -2.22 5.16 0.41
C PRO A 49 -0.87 4.99 1.11
N TYR A 50 -0.15 3.90 0.81
CA TYR A 50 1.11 3.58 1.50
C TYR A 50 2.36 3.95 0.73
N ILE A 51 2.28 4.31 -0.56
CA ILE A 51 3.45 4.44 -1.43
C ILE A 51 3.35 5.69 -2.28
N ILE A 52 4.36 6.55 -2.18
CA ILE A 52 4.60 7.67 -3.09
C ILE A 52 5.93 7.43 -3.81
N ILE A 53 5.96 7.64 -5.10
CA ILE A 53 7.17 7.63 -5.91
C ILE A 53 7.25 8.97 -6.63
N ASN A 54 8.41 9.63 -6.56
CA ASN A 54 8.63 10.86 -7.31
C ASN A 54 9.44 10.60 -8.60
N GLU A 55 9.52 11.61 -9.46
CA GLU A 55 10.22 11.50 -10.74
C GLU A 55 11.74 11.27 -10.60
N SER A 56 12.33 11.62 -9.46
CA SER A 56 13.72 11.27 -9.18
C SER A 56 13.94 9.82 -8.77
N GLY A 57 12.86 9.03 -8.64
CA GLY A 57 12.90 7.64 -8.20
C GLY A 57 12.90 7.46 -6.68
N LYS A 58 12.84 8.54 -5.89
CA LYS A 58 12.71 8.45 -4.43
C LYS A 58 11.36 7.84 -4.07
N VAL A 59 11.39 6.81 -3.22
CA VAL A 59 10.22 6.11 -2.73
C VAL A 59 9.96 6.49 -1.28
N THR A 60 8.75 6.93 -0.98
CA THR A 60 8.27 7.16 0.39
C THR A 60 7.25 6.08 0.74
N ILE A 61 7.42 5.42 1.87
CA ILE A 61 6.50 4.40 2.39
C ILE A 61 5.91 4.87 3.71
N PHE A 62 4.58 4.84 3.80
CA PHE A 62 3.86 5.19 5.03
C PHE A 62 3.70 3.96 5.92
N ASN A 63 4.19 4.06 7.15
CA ASN A 63 4.02 3.05 8.19
C ASN A 63 2.72 3.30 8.97
N PRO A 64 1.72 2.40 8.89
CA PRO A 64 0.43 2.59 9.54
C PRO A 64 0.39 2.14 11.01
N ARG A 65 1.54 1.84 11.63
CA ARG A 65 1.58 1.36 13.02
C ARG A 65 2.58 2.14 13.84
N PRO A 66 2.18 2.74 14.97
CA PRO A 66 3.11 3.38 15.89
C PRO A 66 4.21 2.42 16.32
N ASP A 67 5.45 2.91 16.31
CA ASP A 67 6.60 2.21 16.86
C ASP A 67 6.88 2.74 18.28
N MET A 68 6.99 1.81 19.21
CA MET A 68 7.29 2.06 20.63
C MET A 68 8.55 1.28 21.06
N GLY A 69 9.42 0.98 20.10
CA GLY A 69 10.62 0.15 20.30
C GLY A 69 10.43 -1.32 19.92
N GLN A 70 9.23 -1.71 19.38
CA GLN A 70 8.96 -3.09 18.96
C GLN A 70 9.32 -3.36 17.49
N GLY A 71 9.89 -2.37 16.78
CA GLY A 71 10.47 -2.54 15.44
C GLY A 71 9.49 -2.48 14.27
N THR A 72 8.25 -2.02 14.48
CA THR A 72 7.26 -1.87 13.40
C THR A 72 7.65 -0.78 12.41
N TYR A 73 8.47 0.20 12.83
CA TYR A 73 8.96 1.27 11.97
C TYR A 73 9.72 0.75 10.74
N GLN A 74 10.47 -0.33 10.90
CA GLN A 74 11.18 -0.98 9.79
C GLN A 74 10.43 -2.19 9.24
N ALA A 75 9.84 -3.01 10.11
CA ALA A 75 9.27 -4.29 9.72
C ALA A 75 8.11 -4.16 8.72
N LEU A 76 7.25 -3.16 8.84
CA LEU A 76 6.12 -3.00 7.95
C LEU A 76 6.49 -2.37 6.60
N PRO A 77 7.29 -1.27 6.53
CA PRO A 77 7.79 -0.77 5.26
C PRO A 77 8.64 -1.79 4.50
N MET A 78 9.39 -2.65 5.19
CA MET A 78 10.16 -3.74 4.56
C MET A 78 9.28 -4.70 3.76
N LEU A 79 8.03 -4.94 4.15
CA LEU A 79 7.10 -5.77 3.40
C LEU A 79 6.79 -5.17 2.01
N ILE A 80 6.65 -3.86 1.94
CA ILE A 80 6.47 -3.13 0.67
C ILE A 80 7.78 -3.11 -0.12
N ALA A 81 8.89 -2.75 0.53
CA ALA A 81 10.21 -2.65 -0.11
C ALA A 81 10.64 -3.99 -0.73
N GLU A 82 10.38 -5.11 -0.05
CA GLU A 82 10.61 -6.46 -0.57
C GLU A 82 9.82 -6.72 -1.86
N GLU A 83 8.53 -6.40 -1.88
CA GLU A 83 7.69 -6.60 -3.06
C GLU A 83 8.04 -5.64 -4.20
N LEU A 84 8.55 -4.44 -3.89
CA LEU A 84 8.99 -3.46 -4.86
C LEU A 84 10.40 -3.72 -5.42
N ASP A 85 11.14 -4.71 -4.90
CA ASP A 85 12.56 -4.90 -5.23
C ASP A 85 13.41 -3.63 -5.04
N ILE A 86 13.21 -2.92 -3.93
CA ILE A 86 13.99 -1.77 -3.53
C ILE A 86 14.56 -1.98 -2.13
N ASN A 87 15.81 -1.59 -1.89
CA ASN A 87 16.39 -1.72 -0.56
C ASN A 87 15.73 -0.75 0.42
N LEU A 88 15.51 -1.19 1.65
CA LEU A 88 14.85 -0.37 2.68
C LEU A 88 15.65 0.89 3.03
N ASP A 89 16.97 0.86 2.92
CA ASP A 89 17.86 2.01 3.14
C ASP A 89 17.70 3.14 2.09
N GLN A 90 17.07 2.83 0.94
CA GLN A 90 16.78 3.79 -0.11
C GLN A 90 15.36 4.37 -0.02
N VAL A 91 14.59 3.94 0.98
CA VAL A 91 13.21 4.34 1.18
C VAL A 91 13.12 5.38 2.29
N GLU A 92 12.35 6.44 2.05
CA GLU A 92 11.91 7.32 3.13
C GLU A 92 10.71 6.71 3.84
N ILE A 93 10.83 6.48 5.16
CA ILE A 93 9.73 5.97 5.97
C ILE A 93 9.06 7.13 6.66
N GLN A 94 7.75 7.28 6.46
CA GLN A 94 6.92 8.25 7.16
C GLN A 94 5.84 7.56 7.99
N MET A 95 5.53 8.13 9.14
CA MET A 95 4.38 7.67 9.93
C MET A 95 3.09 8.20 9.32
N THR A 96 2.03 7.42 9.40
CA THR A 96 0.70 7.86 8.99
C THR A 96 0.11 8.91 9.95
N ASP A 97 -0.79 9.72 9.47
CA ASP A 97 -1.39 10.88 10.15
C ASP A 97 -2.67 10.57 10.95
N GLY A 98 -3.02 9.29 11.07
CA GLY A 98 -4.26 8.88 11.74
C GLY A 98 -5.50 8.87 10.83
N SER A 99 -5.40 9.28 9.56
CA SER A 99 -6.54 9.30 8.65
C SER A 99 -7.04 7.89 8.28
N ASP A 100 -8.35 7.78 8.01
CA ASP A 100 -9.03 6.52 7.72
C ASP A 100 -8.53 5.81 6.45
N ARG A 101 -7.91 6.55 5.51
CA ARG A 101 -7.34 5.99 4.27
C ARG A 101 -6.30 4.89 4.51
N PHE A 102 -5.64 4.91 5.66
CA PHE A 102 -4.65 3.90 6.05
C PHE A 102 -5.28 2.71 6.82
N GLY A 103 -6.58 2.75 7.08
CA GLY A 103 -7.28 1.77 7.90
C GLY A 103 -6.82 1.80 9.36
N SER A 104 -7.01 0.71 10.10
CA SER A 104 -6.62 0.67 11.51
C SER A 104 -5.14 0.94 11.72
N GLN A 105 -4.81 1.92 12.55
CA GLN A 105 -3.45 2.34 12.90
C GLN A 105 -3.07 2.00 14.35
N LEU A 106 -3.88 1.18 15.02
CA LEU A 106 -3.68 0.75 16.39
C LEU A 106 -2.55 -0.29 16.51
N SER A 107 -1.56 -0.04 17.37
CA SER A 107 -0.59 -1.04 17.82
C SER A 107 -1.06 -1.69 19.12
N GLY A 108 -1.35 -2.98 19.10
CA GLY A 108 -1.82 -3.74 20.28
C GLY A 108 -2.08 -5.19 19.95
N GLY A 109 -2.15 -6.05 20.97
CA GLY A 109 -2.49 -7.47 20.85
C GLY A 109 -1.56 -8.27 19.92
N SER A 110 -0.30 -7.88 19.78
CA SER A 110 0.68 -8.50 18.86
C SER A 110 0.17 -8.63 17.42
N SER A 111 -0.64 -7.67 16.98
CA SER A 111 -1.34 -7.75 15.70
C SER A 111 -0.68 -6.98 14.56
N SER A 112 0.27 -6.08 14.84
CA SER A 112 0.82 -5.14 13.85
C SER A 112 1.33 -5.83 12.59
N VAL A 113 2.29 -6.75 12.70
CA VAL A 113 2.83 -7.46 11.53
C VAL A 113 1.80 -8.46 10.99
N ARG A 114 1.18 -9.27 11.86
CA ARG A 114 0.25 -10.33 11.45
C ARG A 114 -0.91 -9.81 10.59
N THR A 115 -1.51 -8.69 10.97
CA THR A 115 -2.65 -8.12 10.24
C THR A 115 -2.24 -7.29 9.02
N ARG A 116 -0.98 -6.84 8.95
CA ARG A 116 -0.46 -6.02 7.85
C ARG A 116 0.40 -6.79 6.84
N TRP A 117 0.73 -8.03 7.15
CA TRP A 117 1.56 -8.88 6.29
C TRP A 117 1.05 -8.93 4.83
N ILE A 118 -0.18 -9.36 4.63
CA ILE A 118 -0.78 -9.43 3.29
C ILE A 118 -1.09 -8.05 2.71
N PRO A 119 -1.77 -7.11 3.44
CA PRO A 119 -2.09 -5.80 2.88
C PRO A 119 -0.86 -5.00 2.40
N MET A 120 0.21 -4.95 3.19
CA MET A 120 1.42 -4.22 2.81
C MET A 120 2.13 -4.86 1.61
N ARG A 121 2.24 -6.18 1.59
CA ARG A 121 2.80 -6.91 0.45
C ARG A 121 1.95 -6.71 -0.81
N THR A 122 0.63 -6.79 -0.69
CA THR A 122 -0.28 -6.54 -1.82
C THR A 122 -0.10 -5.14 -2.39
N ALA A 123 0.05 -4.13 -1.53
CA ALA A 123 0.30 -2.75 -1.96
C ALA A 123 1.61 -2.63 -2.76
N GLY A 124 2.71 -3.22 -2.26
CA GLY A 124 4.01 -3.23 -2.96
C GLY A 124 3.96 -3.99 -4.29
N ALA A 125 3.37 -5.18 -4.29
CA ALA A 125 3.24 -6.01 -5.50
C ALA A 125 2.40 -5.33 -6.58
N ALA A 126 1.31 -4.65 -6.21
CA ALA A 126 0.47 -3.91 -7.15
C ALA A 126 1.28 -2.80 -7.86
N VAL A 127 2.05 -2.03 -7.09
CA VAL A 127 2.90 -0.97 -7.65
C VAL A 127 3.99 -1.55 -8.55
N ARG A 128 4.65 -2.63 -8.14
CA ARG A 128 5.62 -3.34 -8.99
C ARG A 128 5.01 -3.76 -10.32
N GLU A 129 3.83 -4.40 -10.33
CA GLU A 129 3.17 -4.82 -11.56
C GLU A 129 2.81 -3.63 -12.47
N MET A 130 2.38 -2.51 -11.90
CA MET A 130 2.07 -1.30 -12.66
C MET A 130 3.32 -0.72 -13.31
N LEU A 131 4.44 -0.65 -12.59
CA LEU A 131 5.73 -0.18 -13.12
C LEU A 131 6.26 -1.11 -14.22
N VAL A 132 6.20 -2.42 -14.01
CA VAL A 132 6.56 -3.43 -15.02
C VAL A 132 5.71 -3.27 -16.28
N LYS A 133 4.40 -3.08 -16.15
CA LYS A 133 3.49 -2.89 -17.27
C LYS A 133 3.77 -1.57 -18.02
N ALA A 134 4.08 -0.49 -17.29
CA ALA A 134 4.46 0.78 -17.90
C ALA A 134 5.75 0.64 -18.73
N ALA A 135 6.76 -0.03 -18.20
CA ALA A 135 8.02 -0.29 -18.93
C ALA A 135 7.79 -1.19 -20.16
N ALA A 136 7.01 -2.25 -20.00
CA ALA A 136 6.67 -3.16 -21.09
C ALA A 136 5.94 -2.43 -22.23
N ASN A 137 5.02 -1.52 -21.90
CA ASN A 137 4.33 -0.69 -22.88
C ASN A 137 5.31 0.24 -23.62
N ARG A 138 6.27 0.87 -22.93
CA ARG A 138 7.30 1.72 -23.56
C ARG A 138 8.19 0.92 -24.52
N TRP A 139 8.59 -0.28 -24.12
CA TRP A 139 9.45 -1.17 -24.92
C TRP A 139 8.66 -1.99 -25.96
N LYS A 140 7.32 -1.97 -25.92
CA LYS A 140 6.44 -2.77 -26.76
C LYS A 140 6.74 -4.26 -26.67
N VAL A 141 6.93 -4.76 -25.45
CA VAL A 141 7.21 -6.18 -25.13
C VAL A 141 6.19 -6.72 -24.16
N ASP A 142 6.16 -8.05 -24.03
CA ASP A 142 5.35 -8.69 -23.00
C ASP A 142 5.90 -8.39 -21.59
N PRO A 143 5.06 -8.08 -20.58
CA PRO A 143 5.50 -7.83 -19.22
C PRO A 143 6.33 -8.96 -18.59
N SER A 144 6.14 -10.23 -19.02
CA SER A 144 6.93 -11.37 -18.55
C SER A 144 8.41 -11.31 -18.93
N LEU A 145 8.74 -10.52 -19.96
CA LEU A 145 10.12 -10.22 -20.37
C LEU A 145 10.79 -9.13 -19.54
N CYS A 146 10.08 -8.57 -18.59
CA CYS A 146 10.60 -7.58 -17.65
C CYS A 146 10.88 -8.22 -16.29
N SER A 147 11.82 -7.65 -15.54
CA SER A 147 12.11 -7.95 -14.14
C SER A 147 12.38 -6.64 -13.40
N THR A 148 12.30 -6.69 -12.09
CA THR A 148 12.61 -5.55 -11.22
C THR A 148 13.86 -5.83 -10.41
N ASN A 149 14.63 -4.80 -10.14
CA ASN A 149 15.79 -4.86 -9.25
C ASN A 149 16.17 -3.45 -8.80
N ASN A 150 16.26 -3.25 -7.51
CA ASN A 150 16.77 -2.04 -6.87
C ASN A 150 16.21 -0.72 -7.46
N GLY A 151 14.88 -0.62 -7.59
CA GLY A 151 14.21 0.58 -8.10
C GLY A 151 14.25 0.76 -9.62
N LEU A 152 14.65 -0.28 -10.34
CA LEU A 152 14.71 -0.33 -11.81
C LEU A 152 13.80 -1.43 -12.35
N VAL A 153 13.21 -1.18 -13.52
CA VAL A 153 12.63 -2.23 -14.37
C VAL A 153 13.64 -2.55 -15.49
N ILE A 154 13.90 -3.83 -15.71
CA ILE A 154 14.94 -4.32 -16.62
C ILE A 154 14.29 -5.20 -17.68
N ASN A 155 14.56 -4.90 -18.94
CA ASN A 155 14.21 -5.79 -20.05
C ASN A 155 15.21 -6.97 -20.09
N LYS A 156 14.71 -8.17 -19.90
CA LYS A 156 15.54 -9.40 -19.80
C LYS A 156 16.29 -9.70 -21.10
N GLN A 157 15.75 -9.31 -22.26
CA GLN A 157 16.35 -9.57 -23.56
C GLN A 157 17.40 -8.52 -23.94
N THR A 158 17.01 -7.23 -23.92
CA THR A 158 17.87 -6.13 -24.36
C THR A 158 18.78 -5.57 -23.28
N LYS A 159 18.51 -5.91 -22.02
CA LYS A 159 19.16 -5.33 -20.82
C LYS A 159 18.90 -3.82 -20.63
N ALA A 160 18.01 -3.23 -21.42
CA ALA A 160 17.57 -1.86 -21.21
C ALA A 160 16.90 -1.72 -19.83
N GLN A 161 17.07 -0.57 -19.22
CA GLN A 161 16.60 -0.28 -17.87
C GLN A 161 15.82 1.04 -17.87
N LEU A 162 14.80 1.11 -17.02
CA LEU A 162 14.07 2.33 -16.69
C LEU A 162 13.88 2.39 -15.18
N SER A 163 14.15 3.56 -14.59
CA SER A 163 13.92 3.78 -13.17
C SER A 163 12.44 3.88 -12.83
N TYR A 164 12.08 3.64 -11.59
CA TYR A 164 10.71 3.83 -11.11
C TYR A 164 10.25 5.28 -11.27
N GLY A 165 11.16 6.24 -11.11
CA GLY A 165 10.87 7.67 -11.33
C GLY A 165 10.49 7.99 -12.77
N GLU A 166 11.19 7.40 -13.77
CA GLU A 166 10.86 7.57 -15.18
C GLU A 166 9.50 6.93 -15.55
N LEU A 167 9.07 5.92 -14.79
CA LEU A 167 7.88 5.12 -15.08
C LEU A 167 6.65 5.54 -14.30
N VAL A 168 6.80 6.27 -13.20
CA VAL A 168 5.72 6.53 -12.25
C VAL A 168 4.54 7.27 -12.90
N ALA A 169 4.81 8.22 -13.79
CA ALA A 169 3.76 8.96 -14.50
C ALA A 169 2.92 8.02 -15.38
N ASP A 170 3.56 7.14 -16.15
CA ASP A 170 2.86 6.17 -17.01
C ASP A 170 2.16 5.10 -16.16
N ALA A 171 2.81 4.61 -15.11
CA ALA A 171 2.24 3.63 -14.19
C ALA A 171 0.97 4.15 -13.54
N SER A 172 0.93 5.43 -13.18
CA SER A 172 -0.24 6.06 -12.56
C SER A 172 -1.47 6.13 -13.47
N GLN A 173 -1.31 5.96 -14.78
CA GLN A 173 -2.43 5.90 -15.72
C GLN A 173 -2.99 4.49 -15.89
N LEU A 174 -2.37 3.48 -15.30
CA LEU A 174 -2.80 2.09 -15.41
C LEU A 174 -3.78 1.73 -14.29
N PRO A 175 -4.72 0.80 -14.53
CA PRO A 175 -5.58 0.30 -13.48
C PRO A 175 -4.78 -0.46 -12.42
N VAL A 176 -5.12 -0.26 -11.14
CA VAL A 176 -4.50 -1.00 -10.04
C VAL A 176 -4.90 -2.47 -10.10
N PRO A 177 -3.94 -3.40 -10.08
CA PRO A 177 -4.23 -4.83 -10.07
C PRO A 177 -5.01 -5.23 -8.82
N GLN A 178 -6.15 -5.91 -9.00
CA GLN A 178 -6.98 -6.36 -7.88
C GLN A 178 -6.37 -7.54 -7.12
N LYS A 179 -5.60 -8.38 -7.80
CA LYS A 179 -4.93 -9.57 -7.25
C LYS A 179 -3.50 -9.64 -7.75
N PRO A 180 -2.62 -8.74 -7.29
CA PRO A 180 -1.22 -8.74 -7.74
C PRO A 180 -0.52 -10.01 -7.26
N LYS A 181 0.43 -10.49 -8.06
CA LYS A 181 1.23 -11.66 -7.73
C LYS A 181 2.28 -11.30 -6.68
N LEU A 182 2.14 -11.86 -5.48
CA LEU A 182 3.14 -11.73 -4.42
C LEU A 182 4.38 -12.57 -4.73
N LYS A 183 5.54 -12.11 -4.32
CA LYS A 183 6.77 -12.90 -4.35
C LYS A 183 6.65 -14.14 -3.47
N PRO A 184 7.09 -15.32 -3.90
CA PRO A 184 7.28 -16.44 -2.99
C PRO A 184 8.45 -16.15 -2.02
N PHE A 185 8.45 -16.79 -0.85
CA PHE A 185 9.50 -16.61 0.16
C PHE A 185 10.92 -16.91 -0.36
N THR A 186 11.03 -17.79 -1.34
CA THR A 186 12.30 -18.15 -2.00
C THR A 186 12.92 -17.01 -2.79
N GLU A 187 12.12 -16.02 -3.19
CA GLU A 187 12.55 -14.83 -3.93
C GLU A 187 12.79 -13.62 -3.03
N PHE A 188 12.69 -13.76 -1.71
CA PHE A 188 12.95 -12.68 -0.79
C PHE A 188 14.43 -12.32 -0.73
N ASN A 189 14.71 -11.03 -0.84
CA ASN A 189 16.06 -10.48 -0.86
C ASN A 189 16.46 -9.81 0.47
N GLN A 190 15.48 -9.35 1.25
CA GLN A 190 15.70 -8.61 2.51
C GLN A 190 15.09 -9.34 3.70
N ILE A 191 13.82 -9.75 3.61
CA ILE A 191 13.13 -10.41 4.72
C ILE A 191 13.77 -11.77 5.00
N GLY A 192 14.14 -11.98 6.27
CA GLY A 192 14.81 -13.23 6.71
C GLY A 192 16.29 -13.31 6.32
N LYS A 193 16.88 -12.21 5.84
CA LYS A 193 18.33 -12.12 5.61
C LYS A 193 18.98 -11.32 6.74
N PRO A 194 20.26 -11.55 7.03
CA PRO A 194 21.01 -10.71 7.96
C PRO A 194 20.99 -9.26 7.46
N SER A 195 20.64 -8.31 8.34
CA SER A 195 20.85 -6.88 8.06
C SER A 195 22.36 -6.60 8.05
N LYS A 196 22.80 -5.83 7.06
CA LYS A 196 24.17 -5.32 7.00
C LYS A 196 24.37 -4.22 8.03
#